data_54ef58ae2d3d346cf998517c4e2c9e39
#
_entry.id   54ef58ae2d3d346cf998517c4e2c9e39
#
_cell.length_a   1.000
_cell.length_b   1.000
_cell.length_c   1.000
_cell.angle_alpha   90.00
_cell.angle_beta   90.00
_cell.angle_gamma   90.00
#
_symmetry.space_group_name_H-M   'P 1'
#
loop_
_entity.id
_entity.type
_entity.pdbx_description
1 polymer ?
#
loop_
_entity_poly.entity_id
_entity_poly.type
_entity_poly.pdbx_seq_one_letter_code
_entity_poly.pdbx_strand_id
1 'polypeptide(L)'
;MPTLDDPLLVFSDVDGTFQDSHTGDWQPAAEWLARLREHRIPLILCSSKTAAEMLAVQHMVGLEGLPFIAENGAVIQLDERWQDHENYPRIITGSSHEEIAKVLIELRSRDGYKFTTFSEMDEHVLADVTGLPPAQASLARLQEASETLIWRDSDEHMQAFDAELAQLGLRFVQGARFWHVLDERSGKDQAVNWLLRQYRHYDGGSHVTIGLGDGPNDAPLLDTVNFAIVVKGLNRQGIHLQHDTPERVYHCALEGAAGWREGMDYVLGNGVTPSSAQT
;
A
#
# COMPACT_ATOMS: atom_id res chain seq x y z
N MET A 1 -13.72 17.77 -11.51
CA MET A 1 -12.53 16.94 -11.70
C MET A 1 -11.29 17.79 -11.42
N PRO A 2 -10.27 17.23 -10.75
CA PRO A 2 -9.03 17.94 -10.50
C PRO A 2 -8.22 18.13 -11.80
N THR A 3 -7.29 19.04 -11.77
CA THR A 3 -6.38 19.34 -12.89
C THR A 3 -4.93 19.28 -12.41
N LEU A 4 -3.98 19.19 -13.33
CA LEU A 4 -2.54 19.21 -13.02
C LEU A 4 -2.05 20.51 -12.38
N ASP A 5 -2.87 21.58 -12.45
CA ASP A 5 -2.56 22.88 -11.83
C ASP A 5 -3.06 22.96 -10.36
N ASP A 6 -3.85 21.99 -9.91
CA ASP A 6 -4.27 21.90 -8.53
C ASP A 6 -3.13 21.38 -7.63
N PRO A 7 -3.13 21.71 -6.33
CA PRO A 7 -2.14 21.20 -5.39
C PRO A 7 -2.42 19.72 -5.06
N LEU A 8 -1.99 18.84 -5.95
CA LEU A 8 -2.29 17.41 -5.88
C LEU A 8 -1.28 16.62 -5.06
N LEU A 9 -1.79 15.57 -4.38
CA LEU A 9 -1.03 14.44 -3.87
C LEU A 9 -1.65 13.16 -4.41
N VAL A 10 -0.84 12.27 -4.98
CA VAL A 10 -1.29 10.99 -5.53
C VAL A 10 -0.75 9.86 -4.66
N PHE A 11 -1.63 9.04 -4.14
CA PHE A 11 -1.32 7.86 -3.35
C PHE A 11 -1.66 6.61 -4.15
N SER A 12 -0.73 5.68 -4.27
CA SER A 12 -0.96 4.47 -5.08
C SER A 12 -0.44 3.23 -4.39
N ASP A 13 -1.27 2.19 -4.37
CA ASP A 13 -0.79 0.83 -4.12
C ASP A 13 0.19 0.42 -5.23
N VAL A 14 1.01 -0.60 -4.97
CA VAL A 14 2.09 -1.04 -5.87
C VAL A 14 1.67 -2.25 -6.68
N ASP A 15 1.67 -3.45 -6.05
CA ASP A 15 1.42 -4.70 -6.76
C ASP A 15 -0.04 -4.82 -7.21
N GLY A 16 -0.25 -5.07 -8.49
CA GLY A 16 -1.59 -5.17 -9.09
C GLY A 16 -2.27 -3.82 -9.37
N THR A 17 -1.66 -2.71 -8.97
CA THR A 17 -2.14 -1.34 -9.19
C THR A 17 -1.18 -0.56 -10.08
N PHE A 18 -0.06 -0.10 -9.53
CA PHE A 18 0.97 0.65 -10.24
C PHE A 18 1.79 -0.23 -11.20
N GLN A 19 1.97 -1.47 -10.83
CA GLN A 19 2.69 -2.47 -11.62
C GLN A 19 1.90 -3.77 -11.69
N ASP A 20 2.18 -4.56 -12.72
CA ASP A 20 1.61 -5.91 -12.87
C ASP A 20 2.05 -6.81 -11.71
N SER A 21 1.10 -7.54 -11.13
CA SER A 21 1.35 -8.37 -9.95
C SER A 21 2.23 -9.60 -10.23
N HIS A 22 2.33 -10.03 -11.47
CA HIS A 22 3.11 -11.20 -11.87
C HIS A 22 4.47 -10.83 -12.47
N THR A 23 4.50 -9.82 -13.34
CA THR A 23 5.70 -9.43 -14.08
C THR A 23 6.43 -8.25 -13.47
N GLY A 24 5.76 -7.45 -12.63
CA GLY A 24 6.30 -6.18 -12.12
C GLY A 24 6.39 -5.09 -13.19
N ASP A 25 5.77 -5.27 -14.35
CA ASP A 25 5.77 -4.26 -15.41
C ASP A 25 4.97 -3.03 -15.00
N TRP A 26 5.62 -1.87 -15.07
CA TRP A 26 5.04 -0.55 -14.76
C TRP A 26 5.08 0.40 -15.96
N GLN A 27 5.56 -0.04 -17.11
CA GLN A 27 5.76 0.83 -18.30
C GLN A 27 4.51 1.59 -18.74
N PRO A 28 3.28 1.04 -18.68
CA PRO A 28 2.08 1.81 -18.98
C PRO A 28 1.89 3.07 -18.11
N ALA A 29 2.43 3.08 -16.90
CA ALA A 29 2.38 4.23 -16.00
C ALA A 29 3.47 5.28 -16.25
N ALA A 30 4.50 4.97 -17.05
CA ALA A 30 5.71 5.79 -17.20
C ALA A 30 5.42 7.22 -17.69
N GLU A 31 4.49 7.38 -18.61
CA GLU A 31 4.09 8.71 -19.13
C GLU A 31 3.52 9.60 -18.01
N TRP A 32 2.65 9.03 -17.17
CA TRP A 32 2.09 9.77 -16.04
C TRP A 32 3.13 10.10 -14.98
N LEU A 33 4.10 9.21 -14.72
CA LEU A 33 5.21 9.53 -13.82
C LEU A 33 5.96 10.77 -14.30
N ALA A 34 6.26 10.85 -15.60
CA ALA A 34 6.92 12.00 -16.18
C ALA A 34 6.08 13.28 -16.05
N ARG A 35 4.77 13.21 -16.32
CA ARG A 35 3.85 14.33 -16.19
C ARG A 35 3.71 14.82 -14.73
N LEU A 36 3.57 13.90 -13.78
CA LEU A 36 3.49 14.24 -12.36
C LEU A 36 4.78 14.92 -11.88
N ARG A 37 5.93 14.41 -12.31
CA ARG A 37 7.24 15.03 -12.01
C ARG A 37 7.36 16.43 -12.60
N GLU A 38 6.96 16.63 -13.85
CA GLU A 38 6.98 17.95 -14.52
C GLU A 38 6.15 18.97 -13.75
N HIS A 39 4.99 18.58 -13.26
CA HIS A 39 4.10 19.43 -12.46
C HIS A 39 4.43 19.43 -10.96
N ARG A 40 5.52 18.78 -10.54
CA ARG A 40 5.95 18.66 -9.13
C ARG A 40 4.87 18.08 -8.21
N ILE A 41 4.09 17.15 -8.73
CA ILE A 41 3.06 16.45 -7.97
C ILE A 41 3.68 15.18 -7.38
N PRO A 42 3.70 15.05 -6.03
CA PRO A 42 4.24 13.85 -5.40
C PRO A 42 3.38 12.62 -5.70
N LEU A 43 4.03 11.54 -6.12
CA LEU A 43 3.45 10.19 -6.16
C LEU A 43 3.98 9.41 -4.97
N ILE A 44 3.10 9.09 -4.05
CA ILE A 44 3.40 8.41 -2.80
C ILE A 44 2.91 6.97 -2.90
N LEU A 45 3.85 6.03 -2.96
CA LEU A 45 3.54 4.61 -3.03
C LEU A 45 3.13 4.09 -1.64
N CYS A 46 2.09 3.25 -1.61
CA CYS A 46 1.51 2.67 -0.39
C CYS A 46 1.40 1.16 -0.55
N SER A 47 2.08 0.39 0.30
CA SER A 47 2.16 -1.05 0.10
C SER A 47 2.24 -1.81 1.43
N SER A 48 2.02 -3.13 1.35
CA SER A 48 2.36 -4.07 2.42
C SER A 48 3.86 -4.41 2.45
N LYS A 49 4.61 -4.00 1.42
CA LYS A 49 6.06 -4.18 1.34
C LYS A 49 6.78 -3.49 2.50
N THR A 50 7.97 -4.01 2.84
CA THR A 50 8.87 -3.38 3.83
C THR A 50 9.46 -2.07 3.29
N ALA A 51 9.98 -1.23 4.17
CA ALA A 51 10.68 -0.02 3.77
C ALA A 51 11.87 -0.32 2.84
N ALA A 52 12.62 -1.39 3.10
CA ALA A 52 13.72 -1.81 2.25
C ALA A 52 13.26 -2.17 0.83
N GLU A 53 12.15 -2.91 0.71
CA GLU A 53 11.54 -3.20 -0.59
C GLU A 53 11.06 -1.92 -1.30
N MET A 54 10.44 -1.01 -0.56
CA MET A 54 9.90 0.25 -1.12
C MET A 54 11.02 1.18 -1.61
N LEU A 55 12.15 1.24 -0.93
CA LEU A 55 13.32 1.99 -1.40
C LEU A 55 13.84 1.43 -2.73
N ALA A 56 13.86 0.12 -2.89
CA ALA A 56 14.23 -0.52 -4.16
C ALA A 56 13.24 -0.21 -5.29
N VAL A 57 11.94 -0.21 -5.00
CA VAL A 57 10.90 0.18 -5.97
C VAL A 57 11.07 1.64 -6.38
N GLN A 58 11.25 2.57 -5.44
CA GLN A 58 11.47 3.99 -5.73
C GLN A 58 12.70 4.19 -6.62
N HIS A 59 13.78 3.49 -6.34
CA HIS A 59 15.00 3.55 -7.16
C HIS A 59 14.73 3.10 -8.60
N MET A 60 14.01 2.00 -8.77
CA MET A 60 13.66 1.46 -10.09
C MET A 60 12.83 2.43 -10.93
N VAL A 61 11.88 3.14 -10.32
CA VAL A 61 10.92 3.99 -11.03
C VAL A 61 11.24 5.49 -10.95
N GLY A 62 12.32 5.87 -10.27
CA GLY A 62 12.78 7.27 -10.18
C GLY A 62 11.95 8.15 -9.25
N LEU A 63 11.45 7.61 -8.14
CA LEU A 63 10.68 8.32 -7.12
C LEU A 63 11.49 8.56 -5.82
N GLU A 64 12.80 8.41 -5.87
CA GLU A 64 13.66 8.58 -4.71
C GLU A 64 13.48 9.96 -4.08
N GLY A 65 13.51 10.01 -2.75
CA GLY A 65 13.35 11.24 -1.97
C GLY A 65 11.91 11.59 -1.64
N LEU A 66 10.92 11.03 -2.33
CA LEU A 66 9.51 11.17 -1.98
C LEU A 66 9.13 10.27 -0.79
N PRO A 67 8.12 10.65 -0.02
CA PRO A 67 7.57 9.74 0.99
C PRO A 67 7.04 8.46 0.38
N PHE A 68 6.94 7.43 1.20
CA PHE A 68 6.13 6.24 0.92
C PHE A 68 5.52 5.70 2.21
N ILE A 69 4.50 4.88 2.05
CA ILE A 69 3.83 4.16 3.12
C ILE A 69 4.16 2.68 2.95
N ALA A 70 4.82 2.09 3.93
CA ALA A 70 5.21 0.69 3.96
C ALA A 70 4.45 -0.07 5.04
N GLU A 71 4.48 -1.39 4.97
CA GLU A 71 3.88 -2.29 5.96
C GLU A 71 2.43 -1.94 6.31
N ASN A 72 1.61 -1.67 5.27
CA ASN A 72 0.18 -1.32 5.40
C ASN A 72 -0.09 -0.06 6.26
N GLY A 73 0.84 0.86 6.30
CA GLY A 73 0.71 2.10 7.08
C GLY A 73 1.44 2.09 8.42
N ALA A 74 2.04 0.98 8.81
CA ALA A 74 2.80 0.90 10.05
C ALA A 74 4.17 1.59 9.97
N VAL A 75 4.68 1.81 8.76
CA VAL A 75 5.94 2.51 8.50
C VAL A 75 5.70 3.62 7.48
N ILE A 76 6.15 4.83 7.79
CA ILE A 76 6.04 5.98 6.89
C ILE A 76 7.43 6.56 6.66
N GLN A 77 7.90 6.53 5.42
CA GLN A 77 9.13 7.19 4.99
C GLN A 77 8.84 8.68 4.78
N LEU A 78 9.69 9.54 5.31
CA LEU A 78 9.55 10.99 5.23
C LEU A 78 10.14 11.51 3.91
N ASP A 79 9.60 12.65 3.44
CA ASP A 79 10.18 13.39 2.31
C ASP A 79 11.62 13.80 2.63
N GLU A 80 12.52 13.70 1.67
CA GLU A 80 13.92 14.09 1.84
C GLU A 80 14.10 15.57 2.25
N ARG A 81 13.10 16.41 1.97
CA ARG A 81 13.10 17.82 2.37
C ARG A 81 12.81 18.04 3.86
N TRP A 82 12.33 16.99 4.57
CA TRP A 82 11.94 17.07 5.99
C TRP A 82 13.02 16.52 6.92
N GLN A 83 14.29 16.78 6.62
CA GLN A 83 15.44 16.27 7.39
C GLN A 83 15.50 16.82 8.82
N ASP A 84 14.84 17.93 9.08
CA ASP A 84 14.70 18.53 10.42
C ASP A 84 13.66 17.81 11.30
N HIS A 85 12.88 16.89 10.74
CA HIS A 85 11.92 16.12 11.51
C HIS A 85 12.65 15.15 12.45
N GLU A 86 12.22 15.12 13.72
CA GLU A 86 12.88 14.36 14.80
C GLU A 86 13.03 12.86 14.50
N ASN A 87 12.14 12.28 13.71
CA ASN A 87 12.12 10.86 13.36
C ASN A 87 12.62 10.58 11.92
N TYR A 88 13.24 11.56 11.27
CA TYR A 88 13.80 11.32 9.93
C TYR A 88 14.81 10.16 9.96
N PRO A 89 14.85 9.21 9.01
CA PRO A 89 14.13 9.23 7.72
C PRO A 89 12.73 8.60 7.72
N ARG A 90 12.31 7.88 8.76
CA ARG A 90 10.98 7.25 8.80
C ARG A 90 10.48 7.00 10.20
N ILE A 91 9.16 6.92 10.32
CA ILE A 91 8.47 6.66 11.59
C ILE A 91 7.82 5.28 11.60
N ILE A 92 7.76 4.71 12.79
CA ILE A 92 6.96 3.53 13.12
C ILE A 92 5.72 4.01 13.88
N THR A 93 4.52 3.67 13.40
CA THR A 93 3.27 4.26 13.91
C THR A 93 2.63 3.50 15.07
N GLY A 94 3.24 2.43 15.54
CA GLY A 94 2.70 1.61 16.63
C GLY A 94 3.74 0.65 17.16
N SER A 95 3.31 -0.57 17.47
CA SER A 95 4.18 -1.63 17.98
C SER A 95 5.27 -2.02 16.99
N SER A 96 6.45 -2.34 17.50
CA SER A 96 7.56 -2.83 16.68
C SER A 96 7.30 -4.26 16.18
N HIS A 97 8.02 -4.64 15.12
CA HIS A 97 8.00 -6.03 14.63
C HIS A 97 8.35 -7.05 15.75
N GLU A 98 9.34 -6.74 16.58
CA GLU A 98 9.76 -7.62 17.67
C GLU A 98 8.64 -7.85 18.69
N GLU A 99 7.93 -6.81 19.08
CA GLU A 99 6.80 -6.90 19.99
C GLU A 99 5.68 -7.75 19.41
N ILE A 100 5.33 -7.51 18.14
CA ILE A 100 4.30 -8.27 17.43
C ILE A 100 4.69 -9.73 17.29
N ALA A 101 5.92 -10.03 16.89
CA ALA A 101 6.42 -11.40 16.73
C ALA A 101 6.33 -12.19 18.05
N LYS A 102 6.65 -11.58 19.18
CA LYS A 102 6.52 -12.22 20.51
C LYS A 102 5.07 -12.58 20.81
N VAL A 103 4.13 -11.66 20.57
CA VAL A 103 2.70 -11.93 20.77
C VAL A 103 2.22 -13.09 19.91
N LEU A 104 2.61 -13.14 18.65
CA LEU A 104 2.21 -14.21 17.73
C LEU A 104 2.73 -15.58 18.17
N ILE A 105 3.96 -15.67 18.60
CA ILE A 105 4.56 -16.91 19.11
C ILE A 105 3.83 -17.37 20.38
N GLU A 106 3.51 -16.45 21.28
CA GLU A 106 2.80 -16.75 22.52
C GLU A 106 1.38 -17.27 22.25
N LEU A 107 0.61 -16.61 21.39
CA LEU A 107 -0.74 -17.04 21.01
C LEU A 107 -0.72 -18.43 20.36
N ARG A 108 0.20 -18.67 19.43
CA ARG A 108 0.34 -19.97 18.78
C ARG A 108 0.69 -21.08 19.78
N SER A 109 1.61 -20.81 20.69
CA SER A 109 2.03 -21.79 21.70
C SER A 109 0.92 -22.11 22.69
N ARG A 110 0.13 -21.12 23.06
CA ARG A 110 -0.96 -21.28 24.02
C ARG A 110 -2.17 -21.99 23.43
N ASP A 111 -2.58 -21.59 22.23
CA ASP A 111 -3.87 -21.99 21.64
C ASP A 111 -3.73 -22.94 20.45
N GLY A 112 -2.51 -23.25 20.03
CA GLY A 112 -2.23 -24.26 19.00
C GLY A 112 -2.57 -23.85 17.57
N TYR A 113 -2.67 -22.54 17.28
CA TYR A 113 -2.91 -22.05 15.93
C TYR A 113 -1.83 -22.51 14.94
N LYS A 114 -2.25 -22.73 13.68
CA LYS A 114 -1.37 -23.20 12.61
C LYS A 114 -1.10 -22.07 11.63
N PHE A 115 0.03 -21.43 11.76
CA PHE A 115 0.56 -20.43 10.84
C PHE A 115 2.09 -20.44 10.88
N THR A 116 2.68 -19.92 9.82
CA THR A 116 4.12 -19.68 9.73
C THR A 116 4.36 -18.21 9.39
N THR A 117 5.25 -17.56 10.13
CA THR A 117 5.60 -16.16 9.90
C THR A 117 6.78 -16.03 8.93
N PHE A 118 6.91 -14.86 8.28
CA PHE A 118 8.03 -14.59 7.38
C PHE A 118 9.37 -14.61 8.11
N SER A 119 9.43 -14.12 9.34
CA SER A 119 10.67 -14.12 10.12
C SER A 119 11.16 -15.52 10.53
N GLU A 120 10.29 -16.53 10.51
CA GLU A 120 10.64 -17.93 10.75
C GLU A 120 11.19 -18.65 9.52
N MET A 121 11.02 -18.08 8.33
CA MET A 121 11.48 -18.65 7.08
C MET A 121 12.90 -18.17 6.77
N ASP A 122 13.73 -19.08 6.26
CA ASP A 122 14.98 -18.65 5.65
C ASP A 122 14.74 -18.01 4.28
N GLU A 123 15.77 -17.40 3.72
CA GLU A 123 15.70 -16.65 2.47
C GLU A 123 15.23 -17.51 1.29
N HIS A 124 15.65 -18.77 1.23
CA HIS A 124 15.28 -19.69 0.16
C HIS A 124 13.81 -20.11 0.25
N VAL A 125 13.36 -20.44 1.45
CA VAL A 125 11.95 -20.79 1.69
C VAL A 125 11.06 -19.58 1.37
N LEU A 126 11.46 -18.40 1.80
CA LEU A 126 10.71 -17.17 1.54
C LEU A 126 10.67 -16.83 0.05
N ALA A 127 11.78 -17.03 -0.68
CA ALA A 127 11.82 -16.87 -2.13
C ALA A 127 10.83 -17.82 -2.84
N ASP A 128 10.80 -19.09 -2.43
CA ASP A 128 9.89 -20.09 -2.98
C ASP A 128 8.41 -19.74 -2.71
N VAL A 129 8.11 -19.31 -1.49
CA VAL A 129 6.76 -18.99 -1.05
C VAL A 129 6.24 -17.70 -1.72
N THR A 130 7.09 -16.70 -1.86
CA THR A 130 6.72 -15.39 -2.44
C THR A 130 6.83 -15.36 -3.97
N GLY A 131 7.64 -16.23 -4.55
CA GLY A 131 8.01 -16.16 -5.96
C GLY A 131 9.02 -15.05 -6.28
N LEU A 132 9.59 -14.40 -5.25
CA LEU A 132 10.59 -13.36 -5.42
C LEU A 132 11.98 -13.97 -5.65
N PRO A 133 12.86 -13.28 -6.41
CA PRO A 133 14.27 -13.62 -6.42
C PRO A 133 14.86 -13.57 -4.99
N PRO A 134 15.87 -14.41 -4.65
CA PRO A 134 16.41 -14.48 -3.29
C PRO A 134 16.85 -13.12 -2.71
N ALA A 135 17.47 -12.27 -3.51
CA ALA A 135 17.88 -10.94 -3.07
C ALA A 135 16.69 -10.03 -2.69
N GLN A 136 15.56 -10.16 -3.37
CA GLN A 136 14.33 -9.44 -3.04
C GLN A 136 13.60 -10.07 -1.85
N ALA A 137 13.63 -11.39 -1.73
CA ALA A 137 13.05 -12.09 -0.60
C ALA A 137 13.72 -11.70 0.72
N SER A 138 15.04 -11.47 0.73
CA SER A 138 15.75 -10.99 1.91
C SER A 138 15.27 -9.60 2.36
N LEU A 139 14.88 -8.73 1.43
CA LEU A 139 14.31 -7.42 1.76
C LEU A 139 12.91 -7.56 2.39
N ALA A 140 12.12 -8.54 1.95
CA ALA A 140 10.78 -8.80 2.50
C ALA A 140 10.81 -9.23 3.98
N ARG A 141 11.92 -9.74 4.47
CA ARG A 141 12.12 -10.11 5.88
C ARG A 141 12.39 -8.92 6.80
N LEU A 142 12.75 -7.77 6.26
CA LEU A 142 13.16 -6.60 7.04
C LEU A 142 11.96 -5.79 7.53
N GLN A 143 10.98 -6.48 8.11
CA GLN A 143 9.82 -5.85 8.72
C GLN A 143 10.20 -5.07 9.98
N GLU A 144 9.63 -3.89 10.15
CA GLU A 144 9.95 -2.99 11.26
C GLU A 144 8.78 -2.81 12.23
N ALA A 145 7.53 -2.92 11.74
CA ALA A 145 6.33 -2.61 12.54
C ALA A 145 5.13 -3.51 12.20
N SER A 146 5.36 -4.64 11.60
CA SER A 146 4.36 -5.65 11.28
C SER A 146 4.98 -7.03 11.19
N GLU A 147 4.15 -8.07 11.16
CA GLU A 147 4.57 -9.42 10.80
C GLU A 147 3.65 -9.95 9.71
N THR A 148 4.22 -10.62 8.74
CA THR A 148 3.49 -11.29 7.66
C THR A 148 3.49 -12.78 7.91
N LEU A 149 2.35 -13.42 7.68
CA LEU A 149 2.20 -14.85 7.93
C LEU A 149 1.37 -15.55 6.86
N ILE A 150 1.58 -16.87 6.79
CA ILE A 150 0.76 -17.80 6.02
C ILE A 150 -0.15 -18.52 7.01
N TRP A 151 -1.44 -18.33 6.85
CA TRP A 151 -2.44 -19.03 7.66
C TRP A 151 -2.68 -20.43 7.11
N ARG A 152 -2.62 -21.43 7.99
CA ARG A 152 -2.78 -22.86 7.63
C ARG A 152 -3.79 -23.58 8.52
N ASP A 153 -4.66 -22.81 9.16
CA ASP A 153 -5.68 -23.34 10.08
C ASP A 153 -7.08 -23.10 9.51
N SER A 154 -8.11 -23.50 10.24
CA SER A 154 -9.50 -23.31 9.87
C SER A 154 -9.93 -21.83 9.92
N ASP A 155 -11.04 -21.55 9.24
CA ASP A 155 -11.67 -20.22 9.29
C ASP A 155 -12.20 -19.89 10.68
N GLU A 156 -12.66 -20.91 11.42
CA GLU A 156 -13.11 -20.76 12.79
C GLU A 156 -11.97 -20.33 13.72
N HIS A 157 -10.81 -20.98 13.60
CA HIS A 157 -9.60 -20.56 14.33
C HIS A 157 -9.11 -19.19 13.89
N MET A 158 -9.24 -18.85 12.62
CA MET A 158 -8.90 -17.51 12.13
C MET A 158 -9.75 -16.42 12.78
N GLN A 159 -11.05 -16.63 12.92
CA GLN A 159 -11.94 -15.70 13.60
C GLN A 159 -11.58 -15.54 15.09
N ALA A 160 -11.27 -16.64 15.76
CA ALA A 160 -10.81 -16.60 17.16
C ALA A 160 -9.49 -15.85 17.30
N PHE A 161 -8.54 -16.11 16.41
CA PHE A 161 -7.23 -15.45 16.37
C PHE A 161 -7.37 -13.93 16.12
N ASP A 162 -8.19 -13.53 15.17
CA ASP A 162 -8.48 -12.12 14.89
C ASP A 162 -9.08 -11.41 16.12
N ALA A 163 -10.04 -12.05 16.79
CA ALA A 163 -10.65 -11.51 18.01
C ALA A 163 -9.62 -11.36 19.15
N GLU A 164 -8.72 -12.32 19.32
CA GLU A 164 -7.66 -12.23 20.33
C GLU A 164 -6.65 -11.13 20.01
N LEU A 165 -6.26 -10.98 18.75
CA LEU A 165 -5.39 -9.89 18.31
C LEU A 165 -6.04 -8.54 18.60
N ALA A 166 -7.32 -8.39 18.29
CA ALA A 166 -8.06 -7.15 18.56
C ALA A 166 -8.05 -6.78 20.05
N GLN A 167 -8.19 -7.75 20.95
CA GLN A 167 -8.08 -7.52 22.39
C GLN A 167 -6.69 -7.06 22.84
N LEU A 168 -5.65 -7.39 22.06
CA LEU A 168 -4.28 -6.98 22.32
C LEU A 168 -3.88 -5.70 21.59
N GLY A 169 -4.83 -5.02 20.96
CA GLY A 169 -4.58 -3.80 20.21
C GLY A 169 -3.90 -4.02 18.87
N LEU A 170 -4.09 -5.19 18.26
CA LEU A 170 -3.52 -5.55 16.96
C LEU A 170 -4.62 -5.77 15.91
N ARG A 171 -4.26 -5.57 14.65
CA ARG A 171 -5.13 -5.80 13.49
C ARG A 171 -4.61 -7.00 12.69
N PHE A 172 -5.56 -7.75 12.12
CA PHE A 172 -5.29 -8.86 11.22
C PHE A 172 -5.81 -8.50 9.83
N VAL A 173 -4.91 -8.20 8.89
CA VAL A 173 -5.23 -7.64 7.58
C VAL A 173 -4.93 -8.65 6.49
N GLN A 174 -5.91 -8.91 5.63
CA GLN A 174 -5.75 -9.77 4.48
C GLN A 174 -5.07 -9.01 3.34
N GLY A 175 -3.91 -9.51 2.89
CA GLY A 175 -3.27 -9.11 1.64
C GLY A 175 -3.72 -9.98 0.46
N ALA A 176 -3.05 -9.85 -0.67
CA ALA A 176 -3.36 -10.65 -1.86
C ALA A 176 -3.14 -12.15 -1.66
N ARG A 177 -2.07 -12.53 -0.96
CA ARG A 177 -1.69 -13.93 -0.73
C ARG A 177 -1.37 -14.25 0.72
N PHE A 178 -1.05 -13.24 1.51
CA PHE A 178 -0.57 -13.37 2.88
C PHE A 178 -1.43 -12.55 3.82
N TRP A 179 -1.32 -12.86 5.11
CA TRP A 179 -1.94 -12.11 6.19
C TRP A 179 -0.90 -11.26 6.90
N HIS A 180 -1.32 -10.10 7.37
CA HIS A 180 -0.45 -9.13 8.04
C HIS A 180 -1.00 -8.81 9.43
N VAL A 181 -0.12 -8.74 10.40
CA VAL A 181 -0.45 -8.29 11.76
C VAL A 181 0.28 -7.00 12.04
N LEU A 182 -0.45 -5.97 12.43
CA LEU A 182 0.09 -4.65 12.75
C LEU A 182 -0.70 -4.03 13.91
N ASP A 183 -0.17 -2.95 14.45
CA ASP A 183 -0.84 -2.19 15.53
C ASP A 183 -2.20 -1.65 15.04
N GLU A 184 -3.21 -1.65 15.90
CA GLU A 184 -4.54 -1.13 15.56
C GLU A 184 -4.55 0.36 15.21
N ARG A 185 -3.55 1.11 15.71
CA ARG A 185 -3.35 2.54 15.40
C ARG A 185 -2.70 2.78 14.04
N SER A 186 -2.22 1.71 13.41
CA SER A 186 -1.61 1.74 12.09
C SER A 186 -2.64 1.38 11.00
N GLY A 187 -2.45 1.92 9.82
CA GLY A 187 -3.30 1.63 8.66
C GLY A 187 -2.96 2.56 7.51
N LYS A 188 -3.30 2.18 6.28
CA LYS A 188 -3.06 3.03 5.10
C LYS A 188 -3.80 4.37 5.21
N ASP A 189 -5.01 4.37 5.73
CA ASP A 189 -5.81 5.57 6.02
C ASP A 189 -5.14 6.49 7.04
N GLN A 190 -4.66 5.94 8.14
CA GLN A 190 -3.96 6.68 9.19
C GLN A 190 -2.67 7.31 8.64
N ALA A 191 -1.90 6.55 7.87
CA ALA A 191 -0.66 7.02 7.26
C ALA A 191 -0.90 8.13 6.23
N VAL A 192 -1.92 8.01 5.38
CA VAL A 192 -2.33 9.06 4.44
C VAL A 192 -2.69 10.34 5.16
N ASN A 193 -3.53 10.25 6.18
CA ASN A 193 -3.93 11.41 6.99
C ASN A 193 -2.74 12.06 7.69
N TRP A 194 -1.81 11.27 8.19
CA TRP A 194 -0.58 11.79 8.80
C TRP A 194 0.27 12.56 7.78
N LEU A 195 0.51 11.98 6.60
CA LEU A 195 1.26 12.66 5.53
C LEU A 195 0.56 13.93 5.05
N LEU A 196 -0.77 13.93 4.94
CA LEU A 196 -1.52 15.13 4.57
C LEU A 196 -1.29 16.28 5.56
N ARG A 197 -1.25 15.98 6.86
CA ARG A 197 -0.92 16.98 7.89
C ARG A 197 0.49 17.50 7.75
N GLN A 198 1.47 16.64 7.43
CA GLN A 198 2.86 17.06 7.22
C GLN A 198 2.99 17.95 5.97
N TYR A 199 2.39 17.55 4.86
CA TYR A 199 2.39 18.37 3.64
C TYR A 199 1.74 19.74 3.88
N ARG A 200 0.64 19.78 4.62
CA ARG A 200 0.00 21.06 5.00
C ARG A 200 0.93 21.92 5.84
N HIS A 201 1.65 21.32 6.76
CA HIS A 201 2.62 22.01 7.61
C HIS A 201 3.78 22.60 6.80
N TYR A 202 4.37 21.81 5.92
CA TYR A 202 5.55 22.23 5.15
C TYR A 202 5.20 23.12 3.95
N ASP A 203 4.09 22.87 3.28
CA ASP A 203 3.70 23.59 2.06
C ASP A 203 2.74 24.75 2.33
N GLY A 204 2.16 24.83 3.52
CA GLY A 204 1.31 25.94 3.95
C GLY A 204 -0.10 25.96 3.35
N GLY A 205 -0.58 24.88 2.73
CA GLY A 205 -1.89 24.84 2.08
C GLY A 205 -2.56 23.48 2.11
N SER A 206 -3.82 23.46 1.70
CA SER A 206 -4.58 22.20 1.53
C SER A 206 -4.26 21.55 0.19
N HIS A 207 -4.30 20.23 0.16
CA HIS A 207 -4.06 19.43 -1.03
C HIS A 207 -5.32 18.69 -1.47
N VAL A 208 -5.44 18.48 -2.78
CA VAL A 208 -6.43 17.58 -3.37
C VAL A 208 -5.76 16.22 -3.55
N THR A 209 -6.43 15.15 -3.10
CA THR A 209 -5.85 13.82 -3.07
C THR A 209 -6.50 12.89 -4.08
N ILE A 210 -5.66 12.11 -4.74
CA ILE A 210 -6.05 11.01 -5.62
C ILE A 210 -5.47 9.73 -5.04
N GLY A 211 -6.27 8.67 -4.95
CA GLY A 211 -5.81 7.36 -4.50
C GLY A 211 -6.10 6.29 -5.53
N LEU A 212 -5.17 5.35 -5.70
CA LEU A 212 -5.31 4.20 -6.60
C LEU A 212 -5.05 2.89 -5.84
N GLY A 213 -5.89 1.90 -6.07
CA GLY A 213 -5.77 0.57 -5.45
C GLY A 213 -6.59 -0.47 -6.18
N ASP A 214 -6.29 -1.76 -5.94
CA ASP A 214 -6.94 -2.90 -6.62
C ASP A 214 -7.51 -3.96 -5.66
N GLY A 215 -7.09 -3.95 -4.41
CA GLY A 215 -7.45 -4.97 -3.42
C GLY A 215 -8.29 -4.46 -2.25
N PRO A 216 -8.94 -5.38 -1.50
CA PRO A 216 -9.75 -5.00 -0.33
C PRO A 216 -8.97 -4.23 0.74
N ASN A 217 -7.67 -4.49 0.88
CA ASN A 217 -6.78 -3.78 1.81
C ASN A 217 -6.53 -2.31 1.41
N ASP A 218 -6.91 -1.90 0.21
CA ASP A 218 -6.82 -0.52 -0.25
C ASP A 218 -8.09 0.30 0.07
N ALA A 219 -9.16 -0.33 0.50
CA ALA A 219 -10.40 0.38 0.82
C ALA A 219 -10.19 1.53 1.83
N PRO A 220 -9.43 1.38 2.92
CA PRO A 220 -9.17 2.49 3.84
C PRO A 220 -8.47 3.67 3.16
N LEU A 221 -7.49 3.43 2.30
CA LEU A 221 -6.83 4.46 1.49
C LEU A 221 -7.85 5.16 0.58
N LEU A 222 -8.61 4.39 -0.17
CA LEU A 222 -9.53 4.90 -1.19
C LEU A 222 -10.73 5.64 -0.59
N ASP A 223 -11.16 5.28 0.63
CA ASP A 223 -12.19 6.02 1.35
C ASP A 223 -11.68 7.36 1.95
N THR A 224 -10.37 7.53 2.07
CA THR A 224 -9.75 8.72 2.67
C THR A 224 -9.51 9.84 1.67
N VAL A 225 -9.26 9.51 0.39
CA VAL A 225 -8.89 10.47 -0.65
C VAL A 225 -10.11 11.19 -1.24
N ASN A 226 -9.86 12.34 -1.89
CA ASN A 226 -10.92 13.09 -2.59
C ASN A 226 -11.42 12.34 -3.84
N PHE A 227 -10.50 11.78 -4.63
CA PHE A 227 -10.81 11.02 -5.84
C PHE A 227 -10.15 9.64 -5.76
N ALA A 228 -10.95 8.60 -5.91
CA ALA A 228 -10.50 7.22 -5.85
C ALA A 228 -10.56 6.56 -7.24
N ILE A 229 -9.50 5.83 -7.56
CA ILE A 229 -9.40 5.01 -8.76
C ILE A 229 -9.26 3.56 -8.32
N VAL A 230 -10.27 2.76 -8.64
CA VAL A 230 -10.28 1.32 -8.39
C VAL A 230 -9.77 0.62 -9.64
N VAL A 231 -8.52 0.18 -9.59
CA VAL A 231 -7.93 -0.64 -10.65
C VAL A 231 -8.52 -2.04 -10.57
N LYS A 232 -8.81 -2.64 -11.71
CA LYS A 232 -9.38 -3.99 -11.73
C LYS A 232 -8.39 -4.98 -11.11
N GLY A 233 -8.80 -5.61 -10.03
CA GLY A 233 -8.00 -6.60 -9.31
C GLY A 233 -8.37 -8.03 -9.69
N LEU A 234 -7.54 -8.98 -9.24
CA LEU A 234 -7.77 -10.41 -9.40
C LEU A 234 -8.81 -10.94 -8.41
N ASN A 235 -9.12 -10.19 -7.37
CA ASN A 235 -10.08 -10.59 -6.36
C ASN A 235 -11.52 -10.45 -6.87
N ARG A 236 -12.25 -11.56 -6.90
CA ARG A 236 -13.65 -11.59 -7.35
C ARG A 236 -14.61 -10.80 -6.47
N GLN A 237 -14.27 -10.59 -5.21
CA GLN A 237 -15.10 -9.83 -4.27
C GLN A 237 -15.01 -8.31 -4.51
N GLY A 238 -13.98 -7.85 -5.22
CA GLY A 238 -13.77 -6.43 -5.49
C GLY A 238 -13.47 -5.61 -4.22
N ILE A 239 -13.52 -4.29 -4.38
CA ILE A 239 -13.35 -3.33 -3.28
C ILE A 239 -14.72 -2.75 -2.93
N HIS A 240 -15.06 -2.75 -1.65
CA HIS A 240 -16.26 -2.10 -1.13
C HIS A 240 -15.87 -0.79 -0.44
N LEU A 241 -16.31 0.33 -1.03
CA LEU A 241 -16.06 1.68 -0.50
C LEU A 241 -17.33 2.23 0.19
N GLN A 242 -17.14 3.04 1.22
CA GLN A 242 -18.22 3.68 1.96
C GLN A 242 -18.97 4.72 1.10
N HIS A 243 -18.23 5.42 0.24
CA HIS A 243 -18.76 6.49 -0.63
C HIS A 243 -18.38 6.23 -2.09
N ASP A 244 -18.96 5.19 -2.67
CA ASP A 244 -18.74 4.80 -4.07
C ASP A 244 -19.75 5.52 -4.98
N THR A 245 -19.47 6.79 -5.26
CA THR A 245 -20.27 7.61 -6.17
C THR A 245 -19.49 7.91 -7.45
N PRO A 246 -20.15 8.03 -8.63
CA PRO A 246 -19.46 8.28 -9.89
C PRO A 246 -18.64 9.57 -9.93
N GLU A 247 -18.99 10.56 -9.11
CA GLU A 247 -18.29 11.84 -9.02
C GLU A 247 -16.95 11.71 -8.31
N ARG A 248 -16.81 10.70 -7.43
CA ARG A 248 -15.63 10.49 -6.59
C ARG A 248 -14.80 9.28 -7.01
N VAL A 249 -15.45 8.21 -7.47
CA VAL A 249 -14.80 6.90 -7.71
C VAL A 249 -14.87 6.53 -9.17
N TYR A 250 -13.74 6.19 -9.75
CA TYR A 250 -13.64 5.61 -11.09
C TYR A 250 -13.22 4.14 -11.00
N HIS A 251 -14.02 3.25 -11.59
CA HIS A 251 -13.71 1.82 -11.68
C HIS A 251 -13.09 1.49 -13.05
N CYS A 252 -11.84 1.09 -13.06
CA CYS A 252 -11.11 0.77 -14.28
C CYS A 252 -11.58 -0.57 -14.89
N ALA A 253 -11.55 -0.64 -16.20
CA ALA A 253 -11.79 -1.87 -16.95
C ALA A 253 -10.54 -2.76 -17.03
N LEU A 254 -9.35 -2.14 -16.94
CA LEU A 254 -8.05 -2.80 -17.09
C LEU A 254 -7.39 -3.08 -15.74
N GLU A 255 -6.48 -4.05 -15.75
CA GLU A 255 -5.70 -4.48 -14.59
C GLU A 255 -4.30 -3.84 -14.57
N GLY A 256 -3.69 -3.78 -13.38
CA GLY A 256 -2.30 -3.38 -13.19
C GLY A 256 -1.98 -1.99 -13.76
N ALA A 257 -0.78 -1.83 -14.26
CA ALA A 257 -0.29 -0.55 -14.76
C ALA A 257 -1.14 0.03 -15.91
N ALA A 258 -1.75 -0.82 -16.74
CA ALA A 258 -2.68 -0.38 -17.79
C ALA A 258 -3.96 0.22 -17.19
N GLY A 259 -4.50 -0.39 -16.15
CA GLY A 259 -5.64 0.15 -15.38
C GLY A 259 -5.27 1.42 -14.63
N TRP A 260 -4.07 1.49 -14.08
CA TRP A 260 -3.53 2.69 -13.45
C TRP A 260 -3.51 3.87 -14.43
N ARG A 261 -2.98 3.64 -15.62
CA ARG A 261 -2.99 4.63 -16.70
C ARG A 261 -4.40 5.04 -17.09
N GLU A 262 -5.30 4.07 -17.29
CA GLU A 262 -6.72 4.32 -17.62
C GLU A 262 -7.36 5.27 -16.60
N GLY A 263 -7.18 5.01 -15.32
CA GLY A 263 -7.73 5.82 -14.24
C GLY A 263 -7.15 7.22 -14.18
N MET A 264 -5.84 7.37 -14.35
CA MET A 264 -5.19 8.67 -14.39
C MET A 264 -5.62 9.48 -15.61
N ASP A 265 -5.76 8.85 -16.77
CA ASP A 265 -6.29 9.48 -18.00
C ASP A 265 -7.71 9.99 -17.77
N TYR A 266 -8.54 9.24 -17.07
CA TYR A 266 -9.91 9.65 -16.74
C TYR A 266 -9.94 10.83 -15.76
N VAL A 267 -9.19 10.75 -14.67
CA VAL A 267 -9.27 11.75 -13.58
C VAL A 267 -8.55 13.04 -13.95
N LEU A 268 -7.38 12.98 -14.59
CA LEU A 268 -6.55 14.14 -14.90
C LEU A 268 -6.45 14.48 -16.39
N GLY A 269 -6.94 13.60 -17.27
CA GLY A 269 -6.92 13.78 -18.72
C GLY A 269 -8.15 14.49 -19.29
N ASN A 270 -8.84 15.34 -18.53
CA ASN A 270 -10.06 16.05 -18.91
C ASN A 270 -11.32 15.18 -19.09
N GLY A 271 -11.38 14.02 -18.46
CA GLY A 271 -12.58 13.17 -18.47
C GLY A 271 -12.89 12.52 -19.82
N VAL A 272 -11.95 12.53 -20.75
CA VAL A 272 -12.14 11.83 -22.04
C VAL A 272 -11.90 10.36 -21.80
N THR A 273 -12.96 9.57 -21.85
CA THR A 273 -12.88 8.11 -21.94
C THR A 273 -12.00 7.75 -23.14
N PRO A 274 -10.97 6.90 -22.98
CA PRO A 274 -10.22 6.42 -24.13
C PRO A 274 -11.22 5.80 -25.11
N SER A 275 -11.27 6.33 -26.32
CA SER A 275 -12.03 5.75 -27.42
C SER A 275 -11.59 4.27 -27.50
N SER A 276 -12.54 3.35 -27.32
CA SER A 276 -12.35 1.95 -27.61
C SER A 276 -11.65 1.84 -28.95
N ALA A 277 -10.38 1.47 -28.92
CA ALA A 277 -9.64 1.14 -30.13
C ALA A 277 -10.42 0.00 -30.81
N GLN A 278 -11.06 0.34 -31.90
CA GLN A 278 -11.69 -0.62 -32.79
C GLN A 278 -10.61 -1.44 -33.46
N THR A 279 -10.82 -2.77 -33.39
CA THR A 279 -10.23 -3.88 -34.15
C THR A 279 -8.79 -4.21 -33.89
#